data_5fa6f6a65e429c860f82ab7cea500e07
#
_entry.id   5fa6f6a65e429c860f82ab7cea500e07
#
_cell.length_a   1.000
_cell.length_b   1.000
_cell.length_c   1.000
_cell.angle_alpha   90.00
_cell.angle_beta   90.00
_cell.angle_gamma   90.00
#
_symmetry.space_group_name_H-M   'P 1'
#
loop_
_entity.id
_entity.type
_entity.pdbx_description
1 polymer ?
#
loop_
_entity_poly.entity_id
_entity_poly.type
_entity_poly.pdbx_seq_one_letter_code
_entity_poly.pdbx_strand_id
1 'polypeptide(L)'
;MSTGFFNVPIAINEPVKNYAPNSSERKQLQDTIAAMRAQQMDIPMYIGNQEVRTNDKAVLTSPHDHQHVLGHYHKGNKTHVAQAIDAALAARPNWVNMSWEQRAAIFLKAAELAAGPFRMKLNAATMMG
;
A
#
# COMPACT_ATOMS: atom_id res chain seq x y z
N MET A 1 -29.60 7.53 12.44
CA MET A 1 -28.79 8.74 12.66
C MET A 1 -28.03 8.54 13.97
N SER A 2 -26.72 8.65 13.97
CA SER A 2 -25.94 8.65 15.22
C SER A 2 -26.11 10.00 15.90
N THR A 3 -26.52 10.01 17.16
CA THR A 3 -26.73 11.23 17.98
C THR A 3 -25.50 11.59 18.83
N GLY A 4 -24.34 11.00 18.50
CA GLY A 4 -23.10 11.25 19.23
C GLY A 4 -22.37 12.51 18.74
N PHE A 5 -21.63 13.17 19.64
CA PHE A 5 -20.66 14.19 19.27
C PHE A 5 -19.36 13.51 18.82
N PHE A 6 -18.91 13.84 17.62
CA PHE A 6 -17.64 13.32 17.10
C PHE A 6 -16.54 14.37 17.29
N ASN A 7 -15.50 14.00 18.01
CA ASN A 7 -14.27 14.79 18.07
C ASN A 7 -13.28 14.24 17.06
N VAL A 8 -12.80 15.12 16.17
CA VAL A 8 -11.69 14.76 15.28
C VAL A 8 -10.43 14.59 16.15
N PRO A 9 -9.75 13.44 16.09
CA PRO A 9 -8.50 13.25 16.85
C PRO A 9 -7.45 14.26 16.39
N ILE A 10 -6.63 14.73 17.34
CA ILE A 10 -5.50 15.60 17.03
C ILE A 10 -4.54 14.79 16.14
N ALA A 11 -4.17 15.38 14.99
CA ALA A 11 -3.22 14.75 14.09
C ALA A 11 -1.82 14.72 14.75
N ILE A 12 -1.31 13.51 14.97
CA ILE A 12 0.01 13.27 15.54
C ILE A 12 0.80 12.44 14.53
N ASN A 13 1.98 12.92 14.17
CA ASN A 13 2.89 12.15 13.31
C ASN A 13 3.40 10.91 14.05
N GLU A 14 3.68 9.85 13.31
CA GLU A 14 4.34 8.67 13.86
C GLU A 14 5.71 9.04 14.45
N PRO A 15 6.17 8.32 15.50
CA PRO A 15 7.48 8.57 16.11
C PRO A 15 8.61 8.45 15.09
N VAL A 16 9.49 9.45 15.03
CA VAL A 16 10.70 9.38 14.22
C VAL A 16 11.64 8.34 14.83
N LYS A 17 12.12 7.41 14.00
CA LYS A 17 13.09 6.38 14.39
C LYS A 17 14.43 6.71 13.76
N ASN A 18 15.50 6.59 14.54
CA ASN A 18 16.85 6.94 14.09
C ASN A 18 17.63 5.78 13.47
N TYR A 19 17.12 4.54 13.60
CA TYR A 19 17.77 3.31 13.09
C TYR A 19 19.25 3.20 13.49
N ALA A 20 19.57 3.60 14.71
CA ALA A 20 20.93 3.59 15.26
C ALA A 20 21.57 2.17 15.18
N PRO A 21 22.89 2.06 15.14
CA PRO A 21 23.57 0.77 15.23
C PRO A 21 23.07 -0.04 16.43
N ASN A 22 22.78 -1.33 16.20
CA ASN A 22 22.26 -2.28 17.19
C ASN A 22 20.84 -2.01 17.72
N SER A 23 20.11 -1.03 17.15
CA SER A 23 18.71 -0.82 17.52
C SER A 23 17.80 -1.91 16.96
N SER A 24 16.70 -2.16 17.66
CA SER A 24 15.71 -3.18 17.24
C SER A 24 15.03 -2.82 15.93
N GLU A 25 14.75 -1.52 15.70
CA GLU A 25 14.15 -1.03 14.48
C GLU A 25 15.07 -1.18 13.27
N ARG A 26 16.40 -1.01 13.44
CA ARG A 26 17.38 -1.27 12.39
C ARG A 26 17.43 -2.75 12.02
N LYS A 27 17.45 -3.62 13.03
CA LYS A 27 17.42 -5.07 12.81
C LYS A 27 16.14 -5.49 12.08
N GLN A 28 14.98 -5.03 12.52
CA GLN A 28 13.70 -5.33 11.87
C GLN A 28 13.67 -4.89 10.40
N LEU A 29 14.22 -3.71 10.09
CA LEU A 29 14.30 -3.21 8.72
C LEU A 29 15.23 -4.09 7.88
N GLN A 30 16.42 -4.44 8.39
CA GLN A 30 17.37 -5.31 7.70
C GLN A 30 16.78 -6.70 7.42
N ASP A 31 16.13 -7.30 8.42
CA ASP A 31 15.45 -8.60 8.27
C ASP A 31 14.33 -8.52 7.22
N THR A 32 13.57 -7.41 7.20
CA THR A 32 12.51 -7.18 6.22
C THR A 32 13.07 -7.02 4.80
N ILE A 33 14.14 -6.25 4.62
CA ILE A 33 14.82 -6.10 3.33
C ILE A 33 15.33 -7.46 2.84
N ALA A 34 15.98 -8.25 3.70
CA ALA A 34 16.49 -9.57 3.36
C ALA A 34 15.37 -10.51 2.91
N ALA A 35 14.24 -10.53 3.65
CA ALA A 35 13.07 -11.33 3.32
C ALA A 35 12.44 -10.92 1.97
N MET A 36 12.32 -9.61 1.72
CA MET A 36 11.75 -9.11 0.47
C MET A 36 12.68 -9.34 -0.73
N ARG A 37 14.01 -9.25 -0.54
CA ARG A 37 14.99 -9.57 -1.61
C ARG A 37 14.99 -11.05 -1.98
N ALA A 38 14.64 -11.94 -1.06
CA ALA A 38 14.58 -13.37 -1.29
C ALA A 38 13.36 -13.84 -2.09
N GLN A 39 12.38 -12.95 -2.33
CA GLN A 39 11.12 -13.29 -3.00
C GLN A 39 10.86 -12.36 -4.18
N GLN A 40 10.54 -12.96 -5.32
CA GLN A 40 10.02 -12.19 -6.45
C GLN A 40 8.50 -12.02 -6.29
N MET A 41 8.02 -10.81 -6.46
CA MET A 41 6.58 -10.51 -6.34
C MET A 41 5.90 -10.60 -7.71
N ASP A 42 4.71 -11.18 -7.75
CA ASP A 42 3.80 -11.10 -8.89
C ASP A 42 2.71 -10.08 -8.55
N ILE A 43 2.80 -8.88 -9.14
CA ILE A 43 2.01 -7.70 -8.77
C ILE A 43 0.81 -7.57 -9.72
N PRO A 44 -0.41 -7.95 -9.28
CA PRO A 44 -1.61 -7.82 -10.10
C PRO A 44 -2.09 -6.37 -10.17
N MET A 45 -2.99 -6.08 -11.11
CA MET A 45 -3.86 -4.92 -11.04
C MET A 45 -4.99 -5.20 -10.05
N TYR A 46 -5.46 -4.16 -9.36
CA TYR A 46 -6.67 -4.21 -8.56
C TYR A 46 -7.75 -3.34 -9.22
N ILE A 47 -8.82 -3.99 -9.70
CA ILE A 47 -9.97 -3.33 -10.30
C ILE A 47 -11.19 -3.63 -9.47
N GLY A 48 -11.72 -2.62 -8.80
CA GLY A 48 -12.71 -2.84 -7.74
C GLY A 48 -12.09 -3.72 -6.63
N ASN A 49 -12.76 -4.82 -6.28
CA ASN A 49 -12.28 -5.77 -5.28
C ASN A 49 -11.62 -7.02 -5.90
N GLN A 50 -11.26 -6.97 -7.18
CA GLN A 50 -10.73 -8.12 -7.91
C GLN A 50 -9.26 -7.93 -8.24
N GLU A 51 -8.46 -8.99 -8.03
CA GLU A 51 -7.13 -9.10 -8.60
C GLU A 51 -7.22 -9.49 -10.07
N VAL A 52 -6.65 -8.66 -10.94
CA VAL A 52 -6.63 -8.90 -12.39
C VAL A 52 -5.21 -9.17 -12.83
N ARG A 53 -5.00 -10.35 -13.40
CA ARG A 53 -3.72 -10.80 -13.95
C ARG A 53 -3.81 -10.96 -15.45
N THR A 54 -2.75 -10.59 -16.16
CA THR A 54 -2.64 -10.69 -17.62
C THR A 54 -1.39 -11.49 -18.01
N ASN A 55 -1.31 -11.92 -19.26
CA ASN A 55 -0.11 -12.53 -19.79
C ASN A 55 0.94 -11.47 -20.21
N ASP A 56 0.54 -10.20 -20.36
CA ASP A 56 1.47 -9.09 -20.62
C ASP A 56 2.01 -8.56 -19.29
N LYS A 57 3.25 -8.91 -19.01
CA LYS A 57 3.96 -8.54 -17.78
C LYS A 57 5.20 -7.72 -18.09
N ALA A 58 5.60 -6.87 -17.17
CA ALA A 58 6.92 -6.25 -17.19
C ALA A 58 7.70 -6.60 -15.93
N VAL A 59 9.01 -6.64 -16.10
CA VAL A 59 9.96 -6.91 -15.02
C VAL A 59 10.15 -5.64 -14.19
N LEU A 60 10.19 -5.78 -12.87
CA LEU A 60 10.59 -4.76 -11.92
C LEU A 60 11.97 -5.13 -11.36
N THR A 61 12.96 -4.31 -11.65
CA THR A 61 14.34 -4.48 -11.14
C THR A 61 14.66 -3.39 -10.13
N SER A 62 15.61 -3.68 -9.25
CA SER A 62 16.11 -2.67 -8.32
C SER A 62 16.92 -1.60 -9.09
N PRO A 63 16.71 -0.29 -8.86
CA PRO A 63 17.40 0.78 -9.58
C PRO A 63 18.90 0.86 -9.30
N HIS A 64 19.36 0.33 -8.16
CA HIS A 64 20.77 0.28 -7.77
C HIS A 64 21.43 -1.10 -7.99
N ASP A 65 20.64 -2.09 -8.43
CA ASP A 65 21.11 -3.45 -8.74
C ASP A 65 20.23 -4.04 -9.86
N HIS A 66 20.49 -3.66 -11.10
CA HIS A 66 19.67 -4.04 -12.27
C HIS A 66 19.62 -5.54 -12.55
N GLN A 67 20.53 -6.32 -11.98
CA GLN A 67 20.49 -7.78 -12.09
C GLN A 67 19.53 -8.42 -11.10
N HIS A 68 19.13 -7.66 -10.06
CA HIS A 68 18.20 -8.13 -9.06
C HIS A 68 16.75 -7.85 -9.48
N VAL A 69 16.03 -8.92 -9.81
CA VAL A 69 14.60 -8.85 -10.15
C VAL A 69 13.77 -8.85 -8.86
N LEU A 70 13.07 -7.75 -8.61
CA LEU A 70 12.14 -7.58 -7.47
C LEU A 70 10.82 -8.32 -7.73
N GLY A 71 10.43 -8.43 -8.99
CA GLY A 71 9.17 -9.07 -9.35
C GLY A 71 8.70 -8.71 -10.76
N HIS A 72 7.43 -9.01 -11.00
CA HIS A 72 6.75 -8.71 -12.25
C HIS A 72 5.44 -8.01 -11.96
N TYR A 73 5.05 -7.04 -12.77
CA TYR A 73 3.74 -6.42 -12.70
C TYR A 73 2.95 -6.65 -13.98
N HIS A 74 1.65 -6.80 -13.83
CA HIS A 74 0.73 -7.03 -14.93
C HIS A 74 0.36 -5.73 -15.61
N LYS A 75 0.52 -5.66 -16.95
CA LYS A 75 0.15 -4.50 -17.73
C LYS A 75 -1.34 -4.50 -18.04
N GLY A 76 -1.97 -3.32 -17.88
CA GLY A 76 -3.34 -3.08 -18.28
C GLY A 76 -3.46 -2.63 -19.73
N ASN A 77 -4.62 -2.83 -20.32
CA ASN A 77 -5.00 -2.33 -21.63
C ASN A 77 -6.27 -1.46 -21.52
N LYS A 78 -6.77 -0.98 -22.67
CA LYS A 78 -7.96 -0.11 -22.74
C LYS A 78 -9.19 -0.73 -22.04
N THR A 79 -9.37 -2.05 -22.16
CA THR A 79 -10.50 -2.74 -21.53
C THR A 79 -10.40 -2.69 -20.00
N HIS A 80 -9.21 -2.89 -19.44
CA HIS A 80 -8.98 -2.81 -18.00
C HIS A 80 -9.21 -1.38 -17.47
N VAL A 81 -8.84 -0.35 -18.25
CA VAL A 81 -9.13 1.05 -17.88
C VAL A 81 -10.65 1.29 -17.84
N ALA A 82 -11.39 0.82 -18.83
CA ALA A 82 -12.86 0.93 -18.83
C ALA A 82 -13.47 0.21 -17.62
N GLN A 83 -13.05 -1.01 -17.32
CA GLN A 83 -13.50 -1.77 -16.15
C GLN A 83 -13.19 -1.04 -14.83
N ALA A 84 -12.03 -0.38 -14.72
CA ALA A 84 -11.67 0.38 -13.54
C ALA A 84 -12.57 1.61 -13.35
N ILE A 85 -12.91 2.31 -14.46
CA ILE A 85 -13.86 3.42 -14.45
C ILE A 85 -15.25 2.94 -14.01
N ASP A 86 -15.75 1.85 -14.60
CA ASP A 86 -17.06 1.29 -14.25
C ASP A 86 -17.12 0.86 -12.78
N ALA A 87 -16.08 0.21 -12.28
CA ALA A 87 -15.98 -0.19 -10.87
C ALA A 87 -15.98 1.03 -9.92
N ALA A 88 -15.26 2.10 -10.28
CA ALA A 88 -15.24 3.34 -9.51
C ALA A 88 -16.62 4.03 -9.51
N LEU A 89 -17.29 4.09 -10.66
CA LEU A 89 -18.64 4.66 -10.77
C LEU A 89 -19.66 3.83 -9.99
N ALA A 90 -19.55 2.51 -10.01
CA ALA A 90 -20.41 1.63 -9.21
C ALA A 90 -20.22 1.79 -7.69
N ALA A 91 -18.99 2.05 -7.24
CA ALA A 91 -18.70 2.30 -5.82
C ALA A 91 -19.15 3.69 -5.33
N ARG A 92 -19.26 4.67 -6.24
CA ARG A 92 -19.53 6.08 -5.92
C ARG A 92 -20.79 6.31 -5.06
N PRO A 93 -21.97 5.71 -5.33
CA PRO A 93 -23.17 5.96 -4.54
C PRO A 93 -22.98 5.63 -3.06
N ASN A 94 -22.38 4.48 -2.76
CA ASN A 94 -22.13 4.06 -1.38
C ASN A 94 -21.13 5.01 -0.68
N TRP A 95 -20.08 5.41 -1.38
CA TRP A 95 -19.08 6.32 -0.85
C TRP A 95 -19.63 7.72 -0.56
N VAL A 96 -20.45 8.27 -1.46
CA VAL A 96 -21.07 9.60 -1.29
C VAL A 96 -22.07 9.62 -0.15
N ASN A 97 -22.83 8.53 0.02
CA ASN A 97 -23.83 8.42 1.09
C ASN A 97 -23.22 8.05 2.45
N MET A 98 -21.95 7.69 2.51
CA MET A 98 -21.23 7.44 3.75
C MET A 98 -20.98 8.76 4.49
N SER A 99 -21.18 8.79 5.81
CA SER A 99 -20.88 9.99 6.59
C SER A 99 -19.38 10.35 6.51
N TRP A 100 -19.07 11.63 6.73
CA TRP A 100 -17.67 12.07 6.66
C TRP A 100 -16.82 11.40 7.74
N GLU A 101 -17.37 11.11 8.92
CA GLU A 101 -16.69 10.40 10.01
C GLU A 101 -16.33 8.97 9.60
N GLN A 102 -17.25 8.27 8.96
CA GLN A 102 -16.99 6.91 8.46
C GLN A 102 -15.89 6.90 7.39
N ARG A 103 -15.92 7.88 6.48
CA ARG A 103 -14.86 8.03 5.46
C ARG A 103 -13.52 8.37 6.11
N ALA A 104 -13.50 9.31 7.06
CA ALA A 104 -12.29 9.67 7.79
C ALA A 104 -11.71 8.49 8.59
N ALA A 105 -12.56 7.67 9.21
CA ALA A 105 -12.13 6.47 9.95
C ALA A 105 -11.33 5.49 9.09
N ILE A 106 -11.67 5.34 7.80
CA ILE A 106 -10.92 4.48 6.87
C ILE A 106 -9.50 5.00 6.70
N PHE A 107 -9.31 6.32 6.52
CA PHE A 107 -7.99 6.93 6.37
C PHE A 107 -7.18 6.89 7.66
N LEU A 108 -7.81 7.11 8.81
CA LEU A 108 -7.16 6.97 10.12
C LEU A 108 -6.68 5.54 10.34
N LYS A 109 -7.49 4.54 9.97
CA LYS A 109 -7.07 3.14 10.04
C LYS A 109 -5.92 2.83 9.08
N ALA A 110 -5.94 3.38 7.87
CA ALA A 110 -4.83 3.24 6.92
C ALA A 110 -3.53 3.85 7.47
N ALA A 111 -3.61 5.04 8.09
CA ALA A 111 -2.47 5.68 8.73
C ALA A 111 -1.89 4.85 9.88
N GLU A 112 -2.74 4.29 10.74
CA GLU A 112 -2.33 3.39 11.83
C GLU A 112 -1.59 2.15 11.28
N LEU A 113 -2.12 1.53 10.24
CA LEU A 113 -1.51 0.36 9.60
C LEU A 113 -0.16 0.70 8.94
N ALA A 114 -0.08 1.83 8.24
CA ALA A 114 1.13 2.29 7.58
C ALA A 114 2.24 2.65 8.60
N ALA A 115 1.89 3.36 9.67
CA ALA A 115 2.83 3.75 10.72
C ALA A 115 3.24 2.59 11.65
N GLY A 116 2.43 1.55 11.75
CA GLY A 116 2.63 0.38 12.61
C GLY A 116 3.13 -0.84 11.84
N PRO A 117 2.25 -1.85 11.63
CA PRO A 117 2.66 -3.16 11.12
C PRO A 117 3.26 -3.15 9.71
N PHE A 118 2.88 -2.19 8.87
CA PHE A 118 3.42 -2.09 7.51
C PHE A 118 4.63 -1.17 7.39
N ARG A 119 5.03 -0.45 8.44
CA ARG A 119 6.11 0.54 8.38
C ARG A 119 7.41 -0.02 7.81
N MET A 120 7.86 -1.18 8.31
CA MET A 120 9.13 -1.78 7.84
C MET A 120 9.03 -2.26 6.39
N LYS A 121 7.88 -2.79 5.97
CA LYS A 121 7.65 -3.17 4.57
C LYS A 121 7.66 -1.98 3.63
N LEU A 122 7.00 -0.88 4.01
CA LEU A 122 6.99 0.35 3.21
C LEU A 122 8.38 0.94 3.09
N ASN A 123 9.13 1.02 4.20
CA ASN A 123 10.51 1.52 4.18
C ASN A 123 11.42 0.61 3.33
N ALA A 124 11.33 -0.71 3.50
CA ALA A 124 12.10 -1.66 2.71
C ALA A 124 11.77 -1.56 1.21
N ALA A 125 10.49 -1.46 0.85
CA ALA A 125 10.08 -1.28 -0.54
C ALA A 125 10.65 0.00 -1.16
N THR A 126 10.60 1.13 -0.42
CA THR A 126 11.20 2.40 -0.86
C THR A 126 12.73 2.32 -1.02
N MET A 127 13.39 1.51 -0.21
CA MET A 127 14.85 1.34 -0.28
C MET A 127 15.29 0.41 -1.42
N MET A 128 14.42 -0.46 -1.88
CA MET A 128 14.74 -1.46 -2.92
C MET A 128 14.31 -1.02 -4.33
N GLY A 129 13.26 -0.16 -4.42
CA GLY A 129 12.62 0.20 -5.69
C GLY A 129 12.61 1.70 -6.06
#